data_8a815e2375ade4bfe226bc7afe7bc219
#
_entry.id   8a815e2375ade4bfe226bc7afe7bc219
#
_cell.length_a   1.000
_cell.length_b   1.000
_cell.length_c   1.000
_cell.angle_alpha   90.00
_cell.angle_beta   90.00
_cell.angle_gamma   90.00
#
_symmetry.space_group_name_H-M   'P 1'
#
loop_
_entity.id
_entity.type
_entity.pdbx_description
1 polymer ?
#
loop_
_entity_poly.entity_id
_entity_poly.type
_entity_poly.pdbx_seq_one_letter_code
_entity_poly.pdbx_strand_id
1 'polypeptide(L)'
;PLAPERASAKEACLEAYATQMLAEKTTSAEFLSFSQLKENAENFNTARKESTSNGGIVYGPIEYSFDSYYHRYLSQLENDIKEYWISTNAVSDADIDAFYSENQNLFSLNGDADVSAIYLSYIPSDLSADNIFLGLEEGVSLEDIQTQYPYVTDWHTYSFTNETEKSDLLSHADIVSQASSMNTGDVSDPFLDGTYPCIIKVTRKEDATVIPLAEVRNRITDYLLNSRISTETELIQNRLVFTETDAFQNTS
;
A
#
# COMPACT_ATOMS: atom_id res chain seq x y z
N PRO A 1 -3.75 25.99 22.07
CA PRO A 1 -3.73 24.98 21.01
C PRO A 1 -5.13 24.90 20.41
N LEU A 2 -5.20 24.92 19.06
CA LEU A 2 -6.47 24.69 18.36
C LEU A 2 -7.01 23.31 18.71
N ALA A 3 -8.35 23.17 18.79
CA ALA A 3 -8.95 21.85 18.87
C ALA A 3 -8.48 20.99 17.65
N PRO A 4 -8.30 19.67 17.81
CA PRO A 4 -7.77 18.81 16.74
C PRO A 4 -8.48 18.99 15.39
N GLU A 5 -9.79 19.17 15.40
CA GLU A 5 -10.61 19.40 14.20
C GLU A 5 -10.28 20.71 13.48
N ARG A 6 -9.99 21.78 14.24
CA ARG A 6 -9.58 23.07 13.65
C ARG A 6 -8.16 23.02 13.09
N ALA A 7 -7.28 22.27 13.74
CA ALA A 7 -5.92 22.08 13.24
C ALA A 7 -5.97 21.34 11.89
N SER A 8 -6.76 20.27 11.80
CA SER A 8 -6.96 19.50 10.56
C SER A 8 -7.62 20.34 9.46
N ALA A 9 -8.64 21.14 9.78
CA ALA A 9 -9.30 22.03 8.81
C ALA A 9 -8.34 23.11 8.28
N LYS A 10 -7.49 23.67 9.15
CA LYS A 10 -6.45 24.61 8.74
C LYS A 10 -5.45 23.96 7.78
N GLU A 11 -4.97 22.79 8.11
CA GLU A 11 -4.02 22.03 7.30
C GLU A 11 -4.59 21.74 5.92
N ALA A 12 -5.82 21.19 5.85
CA ALA A 12 -6.51 20.91 4.60
C ALA A 12 -6.74 22.19 3.76
N CYS A 13 -7.05 23.32 4.39
CA CYS A 13 -7.18 24.60 3.70
C CYS A 13 -5.86 25.06 3.09
N LEU A 14 -4.76 24.98 3.84
CA LEU A 14 -3.42 25.36 3.36
C LEU A 14 -2.96 24.46 2.22
N GLU A 15 -3.22 23.16 2.31
CA GLU A 15 -2.90 22.17 1.26
C GLU A 15 -3.66 22.49 -0.03
N ALA A 16 -4.95 22.72 0.07
CA ALA A 16 -5.80 23.04 -1.08
C ALA A 16 -5.41 24.36 -1.77
N TYR A 17 -5.04 25.38 -0.99
CA TYR A 17 -4.51 26.63 -1.51
C TYR A 17 -3.17 26.42 -2.22
N ALA A 18 -2.27 25.67 -1.61
CA ALA A 18 -0.98 25.39 -2.18
C ALA A 18 -1.08 24.58 -3.48
N THR A 19 -1.99 23.60 -3.55
CA THR A 19 -2.26 22.83 -4.76
C THR A 19 -2.78 23.72 -5.89
N GLN A 20 -3.72 24.63 -5.61
CA GLN A 20 -4.19 25.60 -6.62
C GLN A 20 -3.06 26.53 -7.08
N MET A 21 -2.23 27.04 -6.17
CA MET A 21 -1.08 27.90 -6.53
C MET A 21 -0.05 27.14 -7.35
N LEU A 22 0.18 25.87 -7.06
CA LEU A 22 1.06 25.03 -7.86
C LEU A 22 0.48 24.80 -9.26
N ALA A 23 -0.82 24.51 -9.37
CA ALA A 23 -1.50 24.36 -10.65
C ALA A 23 -1.46 25.64 -11.50
N GLU A 24 -1.75 26.80 -10.90
CA GLU A 24 -1.65 28.09 -11.59
C GLU A 24 -0.24 28.35 -12.14
N LYS A 25 0.79 28.03 -11.35
CA LYS A 25 2.18 28.21 -11.74
C LYS A 25 2.62 27.24 -12.85
N THR A 26 2.12 26.02 -12.84
CA THR A 26 2.59 24.93 -13.74
C THR A 26 1.72 24.82 -14.98
N THR A 27 0.41 24.80 -14.86
CA THR A 27 -0.55 24.50 -15.93
C THR A 27 -1.26 25.73 -16.47
N SER A 28 -1.09 26.90 -15.86
CA SER A 28 -1.87 28.12 -16.11
C SER A 28 -3.36 27.95 -15.76
N ALA A 29 -3.71 27.00 -14.88
CA ALA A 29 -5.05 26.90 -14.31
C ALA A 29 -5.37 28.16 -13.52
N GLU A 30 -6.63 28.64 -13.58
CA GLU A 30 -7.05 29.81 -12.81
C GLU A 30 -7.20 29.44 -11.34
N PHE A 31 -6.64 30.26 -10.45
CA PHE A 31 -6.88 30.15 -9.01
C PHE A 31 -8.32 30.58 -8.69
N LEU A 32 -9.11 29.70 -8.09
CA LEU A 32 -10.50 29.94 -7.76
C LEU A 32 -10.70 30.25 -6.27
N SER A 33 -11.41 31.33 -6.00
CA SER A 33 -11.91 31.63 -4.67
C SER A 33 -12.95 30.61 -4.22
N PHE A 34 -13.20 30.52 -2.91
CA PHE A 34 -14.23 29.64 -2.37
C PHE A 34 -15.62 29.90 -2.95
N SER A 35 -15.98 31.17 -3.24
CA SER A 35 -17.26 31.53 -3.86
C SER A 35 -17.36 31.01 -5.29
N GLN A 36 -16.28 31.15 -6.07
CA GLN A 36 -16.22 30.60 -7.44
C GLN A 36 -16.28 29.08 -7.44
N LEU A 37 -15.62 28.43 -6.48
CA LEU A 37 -15.72 26.96 -6.34
C LEU A 37 -17.14 26.49 -6.02
N LYS A 38 -17.89 27.22 -5.18
CA LYS A 38 -19.30 26.92 -4.92
C LYS A 38 -20.15 27.08 -6.17
N GLU A 39 -20.00 28.20 -6.87
CA GLU A 39 -20.73 28.46 -8.12
C GLU A 39 -20.41 27.39 -9.18
N ASN A 40 -19.14 27.00 -9.32
CA ASN A 40 -18.74 25.94 -10.23
C ASN A 40 -19.34 24.58 -9.84
N ALA A 41 -19.45 24.26 -8.54
CA ALA A 41 -20.10 23.03 -8.07
C ALA A 41 -21.60 23.01 -8.43
N GLU A 42 -22.30 24.14 -8.26
CA GLU A 42 -23.71 24.27 -8.62
C GLU A 42 -23.93 24.14 -10.14
N ASN A 43 -23.09 24.81 -10.94
CA ASN A 43 -23.11 24.72 -12.39
C ASN A 43 -22.81 23.29 -12.88
N PHE A 44 -21.83 22.63 -12.27
CA PHE A 44 -21.49 21.23 -12.56
C PHE A 44 -22.67 20.29 -12.30
N ASN A 45 -23.34 20.42 -11.15
CA ASN A 45 -24.52 19.63 -10.81
C ASN A 45 -25.70 19.92 -11.75
N THR A 46 -25.92 21.18 -12.12
CA THR A 46 -26.97 21.58 -13.06
C THR A 46 -26.75 20.94 -14.43
N ALA A 47 -25.55 21.03 -14.97
CA ALA A 47 -25.21 20.43 -16.27
C ALA A 47 -25.39 18.89 -16.26
N ARG A 48 -25.10 18.22 -15.16
CA ARG A 48 -25.32 16.77 -15.02
C ARG A 48 -26.79 16.39 -14.99
N LYS A 49 -27.60 17.14 -14.26
CA LYS A 49 -29.09 16.98 -14.22
C LYS A 49 -29.68 17.17 -15.60
N GLU A 50 -29.28 18.23 -16.30
CA GLU A 50 -29.74 18.53 -17.66
C GLU A 50 -29.36 17.44 -18.65
N SER A 51 -28.10 16.98 -18.60
CA SER A 51 -27.63 15.87 -19.44
C SER A 51 -28.46 14.60 -19.22
N THR A 52 -28.73 14.25 -17.98
CA THR A 52 -29.55 13.06 -17.64
C THR A 52 -31.00 13.25 -18.12
N SER A 53 -31.56 14.42 -17.94
CA SER A 53 -32.93 14.73 -18.36
C SER A 53 -33.10 14.67 -19.89
N ASN A 54 -32.04 14.96 -20.63
CA ASN A 54 -31.99 14.90 -22.09
C ASN A 54 -31.57 13.50 -22.64
N GLY A 55 -31.53 12.47 -21.78
CA GLY A 55 -31.16 11.09 -22.16
C GLY A 55 -29.67 10.87 -22.32
N GLY A 56 -28.81 11.80 -21.90
CA GLY A 56 -27.36 11.63 -21.86
C GLY A 56 -26.91 10.67 -20.76
N ILE A 57 -25.79 10.00 -21.00
CA ILE A 57 -25.18 9.12 -20.00
C ILE A 57 -24.26 9.95 -19.11
N VAL A 58 -24.50 9.89 -17.79
CA VAL A 58 -23.67 10.54 -16.78
C VAL A 58 -23.06 9.47 -15.88
N TYR A 59 -21.73 9.38 -15.87
CA TYR A 59 -21.00 8.44 -15.01
C TYR A 59 -20.88 8.99 -13.59
N GLY A 60 -21.14 8.13 -12.59
CA GLY A 60 -21.13 8.48 -11.18
C GLY A 60 -22.41 9.20 -10.70
N PRO A 61 -22.40 9.82 -9.51
CA PRO A 61 -23.57 10.50 -8.94
C PRO A 61 -24.10 11.61 -9.86
N ILE A 62 -25.41 11.77 -9.95
CA ILE A 62 -26.04 12.88 -10.71
C ILE A 62 -25.75 14.22 -10.02
N GLU A 63 -25.69 14.22 -8.70
CA GLU A 63 -25.43 15.39 -7.87
C GLU A 63 -24.31 15.08 -6.88
N TYR A 64 -23.32 15.97 -6.81
CA TYR A 64 -22.22 15.92 -5.86
C TYR A 64 -22.50 16.91 -4.71
N SER A 65 -22.18 16.50 -3.47
CA SER A 65 -22.03 17.48 -2.38
C SER A 65 -20.90 18.45 -2.72
N PHE A 66 -20.87 19.63 -2.11
CA PHE A 66 -19.75 20.56 -2.31
C PHE A 66 -18.41 19.92 -1.93
N ASP A 67 -18.36 19.19 -0.83
CA ASP A 67 -17.18 18.47 -0.39
C ASP A 67 -16.66 17.46 -1.44
N SER A 68 -17.55 16.61 -1.95
CA SER A 68 -17.20 15.65 -3.02
C SER A 68 -16.77 16.33 -4.32
N TYR A 69 -17.39 17.46 -4.67
CA TYR A 69 -16.99 18.26 -5.82
C TYR A 69 -15.61 18.88 -5.60
N TYR A 70 -15.34 19.39 -4.40
CA TYR A 70 -14.08 20.01 -4.05
C TYR A 70 -12.90 19.04 -4.11
N HIS A 71 -13.05 17.86 -3.52
CA HIS A 71 -12.05 16.79 -3.64
C HIS A 71 -11.80 16.40 -5.10
N ARG A 72 -12.87 16.27 -5.90
CA ARG A 72 -12.75 16.02 -7.33
C ARG A 72 -11.96 17.12 -8.04
N TYR A 73 -12.23 18.38 -7.73
CA TYR A 73 -11.54 19.53 -8.31
C TYR A 73 -10.05 19.51 -7.98
N LEU A 74 -9.67 19.29 -6.71
CA LEU A 74 -8.27 19.21 -6.32
C LEU A 74 -7.57 18.04 -7.00
N SER A 75 -8.19 16.86 -7.03
CA SER A 75 -7.63 15.70 -7.75
C SER A 75 -7.44 15.96 -9.25
N GLN A 76 -8.32 16.75 -9.87
CA GLN A 76 -8.15 17.15 -11.27
C GLN A 76 -6.93 18.07 -11.44
N LEU A 77 -6.73 19.04 -10.55
CA LEU A 77 -5.55 19.91 -10.59
C LEU A 77 -4.25 19.12 -10.45
N GLU A 78 -4.21 18.15 -9.54
CA GLU A 78 -3.05 17.27 -9.38
C GLU A 78 -2.76 16.46 -10.65
N ASN A 79 -3.80 15.95 -11.31
CA ASN A 79 -3.65 15.24 -12.57
C ASN A 79 -3.14 16.18 -13.68
N ASP A 80 -3.67 17.39 -13.77
CA ASP A 80 -3.23 18.38 -14.76
C ASP A 80 -1.74 18.77 -14.54
N ILE A 81 -1.31 18.90 -13.29
CA ILE A 81 0.10 19.13 -12.93
C ILE A 81 0.96 17.94 -13.39
N LYS A 82 0.51 16.70 -13.13
CA LYS A 82 1.22 15.49 -13.56
C LYS A 82 1.36 15.42 -15.07
N GLU A 83 0.27 15.63 -15.80
CA GLU A 83 0.28 15.63 -17.26
C GLU A 83 1.25 16.67 -17.83
N TYR A 84 1.24 17.87 -17.25
CA TYR A 84 2.19 18.91 -17.63
C TYR A 84 3.64 18.48 -17.38
N TRP A 85 3.94 17.93 -16.21
CA TRP A 85 5.29 17.46 -15.88
C TRP A 85 5.74 16.26 -16.71
N ILE A 86 4.84 15.37 -17.07
CA ILE A 86 5.13 14.29 -18.02
C ILE A 86 5.49 14.90 -19.39
N SER A 87 4.69 15.85 -19.88
CA SER A 87 4.92 16.48 -21.18
C SER A 87 6.22 17.28 -21.25
N THR A 88 6.73 17.75 -20.12
CA THR A 88 7.98 18.51 -20.00
C THR A 88 9.18 17.68 -19.54
N ASN A 89 9.03 16.35 -19.44
CA ASN A 89 10.06 15.43 -18.91
C ASN A 89 10.61 15.87 -17.56
N ALA A 90 9.73 16.31 -16.66
CA ALA A 90 10.10 16.79 -15.32
C ALA A 90 10.65 15.69 -14.40
N VAL A 91 10.38 14.42 -14.72
CA VAL A 91 11.04 13.22 -14.20
C VAL A 91 11.80 12.60 -15.35
N SER A 92 13.13 12.61 -15.28
CA SER A 92 13.98 12.08 -16.32
C SER A 92 14.16 10.55 -16.21
N ASP A 93 14.62 9.93 -17.30
CA ASP A 93 15.01 8.52 -17.27
C ASP A 93 16.09 8.24 -16.22
N ALA A 94 17.02 9.17 -16.03
CA ALA A 94 18.07 9.07 -15.02
C ALA A 94 17.51 9.08 -13.58
N ASP A 95 16.45 9.85 -13.32
CA ASP A 95 15.79 9.85 -11.99
C ASP A 95 15.11 8.51 -11.73
N ILE A 96 14.48 7.94 -12.76
CA ILE A 96 13.81 6.62 -12.67
C ILE A 96 14.84 5.52 -12.45
N ASP A 97 15.94 5.51 -13.21
CA ASP A 97 17.02 4.53 -13.10
C ASP A 97 17.69 4.62 -11.72
N ALA A 98 17.94 5.83 -11.21
CA ALA A 98 18.49 6.06 -9.88
C ALA A 98 17.56 5.53 -8.80
N PHE A 99 16.26 5.91 -8.84
CA PHE A 99 15.27 5.44 -7.88
C PHE A 99 15.17 3.91 -7.85
N TYR A 100 15.10 3.28 -9.03
CA TYR A 100 15.04 1.83 -9.13
C TYR A 100 16.28 1.17 -8.54
N SER A 101 17.47 1.68 -8.84
CA SER A 101 18.74 1.13 -8.37
C SER A 101 18.91 1.27 -6.85
N GLU A 102 18.48 2.39 -6.28
CA GLU A 102 18.58 2.68 -4.85
C GLU A 102 17.51 1.94 -4.02
N ASN A 103 16.42 1.51 -4.65
CA ASN A 103 15.25 0.94 -3.99
C ASN A 103 14.88 -0.46 -4.53
N GLN A 104 15.85 -1.28 -4.91
CA GLN A 104 15.59 -2.61 -5.50
C GLN A 104 14.75 -3.53 -4.59
N ASN A 105 14.85 -3.37 -3.28
CA ASN A 105 14.04 -4.09 -2.31
C ASN A 105 12.52 -3.83 -2.47
N LEU A 106 12.11 -2.66 -2.98
CA LEU A 106 10.69 -2.34 -3.24
C LEU A 106 10.15 -3.06 -4.50
N PHE A 107 11.04 -3.63 -5.29
CA PHE A 107 10.75 -4.31 -6.55
C PHE A 107 11.16 -5.77 -6.53
N SER A 108 11.52 -6.29 -5.36
CA SER A 108 11.85 -7.70 -5.18
C SER A 108 10.57 -8.46 -4.85
N LEU A 109 10.38 -9.56 -5.56
CA LEU A 109 9.39 -10.58 -5.23
C LEU A 109 10.09 -11.66 -4.43
N ASN A 110 9.49 -12.06 -3.32
CA ASN A 110 9.95 -13.26 -2.62
C ASN A 110 9.78 -14.45 -3.56
N GLY A 111 10.75 -15.36 -3.57
CA GLY A 111 10.58 -16.61 -4.30
C GLY A 111 9.47 -17.47 -3.67
N ASP A 112 8.80 -18.25 -4.49
CA ASP A 112 7.83 -19.22 -3.99
C ASP A 112 8.50 -20.21 -3.04
N ALA A 113 7.79 -20.60 -1.97
CA ALA A 113 8.28 -21.53 -0.97
C ALA A 113 7.23 -22.56 -0.57
N ASP A 114 7.62 -23.84 -0.55
CA ASP A 114 6.83 -24.90 0.03
C ASP A 114 7.42 -25.26 1.39
N VAL A 115 6.55 -25.37 2.37
CA VAL A 115 6.91 -25.55 3.77
C VAL A 115 6.10 -26.69 4.36
N SER A 116 6.77 -27.60 5.06
CA SER A 116 6.17 -28.62 5.92
C SER A 116 6.24 -28.14 7.36
N ALA A 117 5.12 -28.09 8.07
CA ALA A 117 5.02 -27.60 9.45
C ALA A 117 4.51 -28.69 10.38
N ILE A 118 5.19 -28.90 11.51
CA ILE A 118 4.80 -29.80 12.59
C ILE A 118 4.39 -28.94 13.78
N TYR A 119 3.21 -29.22 14.33
CA TYR A 119 2.72 -28.58 15.54
C TYR A 119 2.95 -29.47 16.75
N LEU A 120 3.32 -28.85 17.86
CA LEU A 120 3.70 -29.56 19.08
C LEU A 120 2.79 -29.15 20.26
N SER A 121 2.52 -30.08 21.17
CA SER A 121 1.86 -29.76 22.44
C SER A 121 2.82 -29.07 23.43
N TYR A 122 4.09 -29.38 23.36
CA TYR A 122 5.19 -28.73 24.10
C TYR A 122 6.50 -29.01 23.37
N ILE A 123 7.55 -28.26 23.69
CA ILE A 123 8.89 -28.45 23.13
C ILE A 123 9.68 -29.41 24.06
N PRO A 124 9.95 -30.65 23.64
CA PRO A 124 10.73 -31.59 24.46
C PRO A 124 12.23 -31.27 24.36
N SER A 125 13.01 -31.68 25.38
CA SER A 125 14.44 -31.49 25.43
C SER A 125 15.22 -32.36 24.42
N ASP A 126 14.61 -33.47 23.97
CA ASP A 126 15.13 -34.46 23.03
C ASP A 126 14.40 -34.43 21.69
N LEU A 127 14.03 -33.26 21.25
CA LEU A 127 13.29 -33.03 19.99
C LEU A 127 14.04 -33.61 18.79
N SER A 128 13.39 -34.51 18.07
CA SER A 128 13.92 -35.20 16.90
C SER A 128 13.25 -34.73 15.60
N ALA A 129 13.31 -33.43 15.32
CA ALA A 129 12.60 -32.80 14.18
C ALA A 129 12.94 -33.47 12.84
N ASP A 130 14.22 -33.70 12.57
CA ASP A 130 14.69 -34.33 11.31
C ASP A 130 14.07 -35.72 11.10
N ASN A 131 14.01 -36.55 12.15
CA ASN A 131 13.45 -37.86 12.06
C ASN A 131 11.93 -37.87 11.84
N ILE A 132 11.23 -36.87 12.43
CA ILE A 132 9.81 -36.70 12.24
C ILE A 132 9.52 -36.28 10.80
N PHE A 133 10.24 -35.27 10.28
CA PHE A 133 10.09 -34.85 8.87
C PHE A 133 10.43 -35.97 7.89
N LEU A 134 11.50 -36.69 8.14
CA LEU A 134 11.91 -37.86 7.32
C LEU A 134 10.79 -38.91 7.29
N GLY A 135 10.20 -39.27 8.43
CA GLY A 135 9.11 -40.23 8.50
C GLY A 135 7.88 -39.76 7.71
N LEU A 136 7.50 -38.49 7.84
CA LEU A 136 6.39 -37.91 7.11
C LEU A 136 6.64 -37.88 5.59
N GLU A 137 7.87 -37.55 5.18
CA GLU A 137 8.27 -37.56 3.75
C GLU A 137 8.30 -38.97 3.17
N GLU A 138 8.62 -39.99 3.96
CA GLU A 138 8.57 -41.41 3.59
C GLU A 138 7.16 -41.99 3.62
N GLY A 139 6.17 -41.19 4.02
CA GLY A 139 4.74 -41.57 4.02
C GLY A 139 4.28 -42.30 5.28
N VAL A 140 5.04 -42.21 6.37
CA VAL A 140 4.59 -42.66 7.70
C VAL A 140 3.35 -41.83 8.09
N SER A 141 2.31 -42.50 8.57
CA SER A 141 1.07 -41.79 8.97
C SER A 141 1.31 -40.87 10.16
N LEU A 142 0.53 -39.79 10.26
CA LEU A 142 0.59 -38.89 11.41
C LEU A 142 0.30 -39.63 12.73
N GLU A 143 -0.61 -40.62 12.70
CA GLU A 143 -0.94 -41.47 13.87
C GLU A 143 0.26 -42.30 14.34
N ASP A 144 1.03 -42.85 13.41
CA ASP A 144 2.25 -43.61 13.75
C ASP A 144 3.35 -42.66 14.26
N ILE A 145 3.51 -41.48 13.67
CA ILE A 145 4.40 -40.43 14.16
C ILE A 145 4.01 -40.00 15.58
N GLN A 146 2.74 -39.78 15.87
CA GLN A 146 2.25 -39.40 17.20
C GLN A 146 2.43 -40.52 18.23
N THR A 147 2.39 -41.78 17.80
CA THR A 147 2.68 -42.93 18.66
C THR A 147 4.15 -42.94 19.07
N GLN A 148 5.04 -42.60 18.17
CA GLN A 148 6.50 -42.55 18.42
C GLN A 148 6.92 -41.24 19.10
N TYR A 149 6.27 -40.13 18.76
CA TYR A 149 6.57 -38.78 19.24
C TYR A 149 5.26 -38.14 19.80
N PRO A 150 4.86 -38.48 21.03
CA PRO A 150 3.56 -38.07 21.59
C PRO A 150 3.34 -36.55 21.75
N TYR A 151 4.39 -35.78 21.59
CA TYR A 151 4.34 -34.32 21.61
C TYR A 151 3.93 -33.70 20.26
N VAL A 152 3.90 -34.46 19.15
CA VAL A 152 3.41 -34.03 17.85
C VAL A 152 1.89 -34.04 17.86
N THR A 153 1.27 -32.91 17.56
CA THR A 153 -0.20 -32.78 17.56
C THR A 153 -0.78 -32.75 16.15
N ASP A 154 -0.07 -32.12 15.21
CA ASP A 154 -0.53 -31.98 13.84
C ASP A 154 0.63 -31.77 12.85
N TRP A 155 0.31 -31.89 11.56
CA TRP A 155 1.23 -31.67 10.46
C TRP A 155 0.48 -31.07 9.26
N HIS A 156 1.03 -30.00 8.71
CA HIS A 156 0.50 -29.33 7.54
C HIS A 156 1.58 -29.02 6.51
N THR A 157 1.18 -28.89 5.26
CA THR A 157 2.02 -28.38 4.19
C THR A 157 1.45 -27.07 3.68
N TYR A 158 2.31 -26.09 3.48
CA TYR A 158 1.95 -24.77 2.95
C TYR A 158 2.72 -24.49 1.67
N SER A 159 2.07 -23.83 0.73
CA SER A 159 2.71 -23.31 -0.47
C SER A 159 2.49 -21.80 -0.49
N PHE A 160 3.56 -21.06 -0.28
CA PHE A 160 3.56 -19.60 -0.29
C PHE A 160 4.01 -19.10 -1.65
N THR A 161 3.24 -18.24 -2.26
CA THR A 161 3.51 -17.68 -3.59
C THR A 161 3.34 -16.17 -3.58
N ASN A 162 3.88 -15.49 -4.59
CA ASN A 162 3.65 -14.04 -4.73
C ASN A 162 2.17 -13.67 -4.90
N GLU A 163 1.36 -14.58 -5.44
CA GLU A 163 -0.09 -14.36 -5.61
C GLU A 163 -0.84 -14.45 -4.28
N THR A 164 -0.37 -15.29 -3.36
CA THR A 164 -1.01 -15.55 -2.06
C THR A 164 -0.38 -14.74 -0.92
N GLU A 165 0.75 -14.04 -1.14
CA GLU A 165 1.54 -13.34 -0.11
C GLU A 165 0.70 -12.56 0.89
N LYS A 166 -0.27 -11.78 0.41
CA LYS A 166 -1.11 -10.96 1.29
C LYS A 166 -2.02 -11.79 2.20
N SER A 167 -2.55 -12.89 1.72
CA SER A 167 -3.38 -13.81 2.52
C SER A 167 -2.52 -14.64 3.46
N ASP A 168 -1.33 -15.03 3.02
CA ASP A 168 -0.39 -15.82 3.80
C ASP A 168 0.15 -15.03 5.00
N LEU A 169 0.48 -13.76 4.81
CA LEU A 169 0.86 -12.84 5.89
C LEU A 169 -0.28 -12.57 6.88
N LEU A 170 -1.54 -12.66 6.47
CA LEU A 170 -2.68 -12.53 7.39
C LEU A 170 -2.93 -13.80 8.20
N SER A 171 -2.67 -14.99 7.63
CA SER A 171 -3.04 -16.27 8.22
C SER A 171 -1.88 -17.01 8.86
N HIS A 172 -0.64 -16.82 8.35
CA HIS A 172 0.55 -17.61 8.68
C HIS A 172 1.81 -16.73 8.77
N ALA A 173 1.69 -15.51 9.32
CA ALA A 173 2.78 -14.54 9.38
C ALA A 173 4.08 -15.10 9.99
N ASP A 174 3.94 -15.88 11.07
CA ASP A 174 5.09 -16.42 11.79
C ASP A 174 5.82 -17.47 10.95
N ILE A 175 5.07 -18.35 10.25
CA ILE A 175 5.66 -19.38 9.35
C ILE A 175 6.32 -18.70 8.14
N VAL A 176 5.67 -17.73 7.50
CA VAL A 176 6.23 -16.97 6.37
C VAL A 176 7.53 -16.26 6.78
N SER A 177 7.51 -15.60 7.93
CA SER A 177 8.68 -14.90 8.47
C SER A 177 9.85 -15.85 8.73
N GLN A 178 9.58 -17.00 9.35
CA GLN A 178 10.61 -18.01 9.63
C GLN A 178 11.18 -18.59 8.34
N ALA A 179 10.33 -19.01 7.40
CA ALA A 179 10.71 -19.60 6.12
C ALA A 179 11.51 -18.63 5.24
N SER A 180 11.26 -17.32 5.34
CA SER A 180 11.95 -16.31 4.54
C SER A 180 13.47 -16.31 4.74
N SER A 181 13.94 -16.63 5.94
CA SER A 181 15.36 -16.66 6.32
C SER A 181 16.05 -18.02 6.08
N MET A 182 15.29 -19.06 5.71
CA MET A 182 15.77 -20.44 5.58
C MET A 182 16.00 -20.80 4.11
N ASN A 183 16.84 -21.82 3.87
CA ASN A 183 17.07 -22.40 2.55
C ASN A 183 16.29 -23.71 2.37
N THR A 184 16.17 -24.19 1.16
CA THR A 184 15.60 -25.52 0.87
C THR A 184 16.37 -26.60 1.64
N GLY A 185 15.63 -27.42 2.38
CA GLY A 185 16.16 -28.50 3.23
C GLY A 185 16.38 -28.11 4.68
N ASP A 186 16.41 -26.82 5.00
CA ASP A 186 16.60 -26.35 6.39
C ASP A 186 15.39 -26.70 7.26
N VAL A 187 15.68 -27.06 8.52
CA VAL A 187 14.70 -27.26 9.59
C VAL A 187 14.87 -26.14 10.63
N SER A 188 13.78 -25.50 11.04
CA SER A 188 13.86 -24.42 12.01
C SER A 188 14.08 -24.91 13.43
N ASP A 189 14.59 -24.03 14.28
CA ASP A 189 14.37 -24.16 15.72
C ASP A 189 12.86 -24.04 16.01
N PRO A 190 12.36 -24.58 17.16
CA PRO A 190 10.98 -24.39 17.55
C PRO A 190 10.65 -22.92 17.76
N PHE A 191 9.49 -22.49 17.22
CA PHE A 191 8.95 -21.13 17.37
C PHE A 191 7.43 -21.21 17.67
N LEU A 192 6.77 -20.08 17.84
CA LEU A 192 5.33 -20.01 18.00
C LEU A 192 4.68 -19.57 16.70
N ASP A 193 3.75 -20.36 16.17
CA ASP A 193 2.77 -19.92 15.18
C ASP A 193 1.49 -19.54 15.94
N GLY A 194 1.30 -18.25 16.16
CA GLY A 194 0.32 -17.74 17.10
C GLY A 194 0.61 -18.19 18.53
N THR A 195 -0.12 -19.18 19.02
CA THR A 195 0.03 -19.74 20.38
C THR A 195 0.57 -21.17 20.40
N TYR A 196 0.75 -21.78 19.23
CA TYR A 196 1.15 -23.18 19.12
C TYR A 196 2.63 -23.31 18.83
N PRO A 197 3.40 -24.11 19.61
CA PRO A 197 4.77 -24.44 19.27
C PRO A 197 4.80 -25.15 17.91
N CYS A 198 5.65 -24.65 17.01
CA CYS A 198 5.77 -25.12 15.64
C CYS A 198 7.23 -25.27 15.26
N ILE A 199 7.52 -26.22 14.36
CA ILE A 199 8.79 -26.38 13.65
C ILE A 199 8.45 -26.52 12.20
N ILE A 200 9.26 -25.90 11.34
CA ILE A 200 9.08 -26.01 9.89
C ILE A 200 10.32 -26.60 9.22
N LYS A 201 10.08 -27.24 8.08
CA LYS A 201 11.09 -27.60 7.09
C LYS A 201 10.73 -26.94 5.76
N VAL A 202 11.66 -26.22 5.18
CA VAL A 202 11.50 -25.67 3.82
C VAL A 202 11.79 -26.78 2.82
N THR A 203 10.76 -27.26 2.12
CA THR A 203 10.89 -28.37 1.17
C THR A 203 11.25 -27.90 -0.23
N ARG A 204 10.86 -26.68 -0.59
CA ARG A 204 11.25 -25.99 -1.83
C ARG A 204 11.33 -24.48 -1.55
N LYS A 205 12.29 -23.82 -2.15
CA LYS A 205 12.36 -22.35 -2.17
C LYS A 205 12.98 -21.90 -3.47
N GLU A 206 12.36 -20.96 -4.12
CA GLU A 206 12.89 -20.27 -5.27
C GLU A 206 13.62 -18.99 -4.82
N ASP A 207 14.62 -18.58 -5.60
CA ASP A 207 15.32 -17.34 -5.34
C ASP A 207 14.39 -16.14 -5.54
N ALA A 208 14.56 -15.12 -4.70
CA ALA A 208 13.89 -13.84 -4.88
C ALA A 208 14.26 -13.25 -6.25
N THR A 209 13.28 -12.75 -6.96
CA THR A 209 13.46 -12.11 -8.26
C THR A 209 13.21 -10.62 -8.16
N VAL A 210 13.95 -9.84 -8.94
CA VAL A 210 13.71 -8.40 -9.05
C VAL A 210 12.85 -8.14 -10.28
N ILE A 211 11.73 -7.46 -10.10
CA ILE A 211 10.85 -7.07 -11.20
C ILE A 211 11.63 -6.13 -12.13
N PRO A 212 11.74 -6.44 -13.43
CA PRO A 212 12.49 -5.61 -14.37
C PRO A 212 11.99 -4.16 -14.39
N LEU A 213 12.93 -3.21 -14.51
CA LEU A 213 12.60 -1.79 -14.57
C LEU A 213 11.50 -1.46 -15.60
N ALA A 214 11.53 -2.13 -16.75
CA ALA A 214 10.54 -1.92 -17.79
C ALA A 214 9.08 -2.15 -17.34
N GLU A 215 8.86 -3.08 -16.41
CA GLU A 215 7.53 -3.41 -15.87
C GLU A 215 7.06 -2.44 -14.78
N VAL A 216 8.02 -1.83 -14.06
CA VAL A 216 7.71 -0.93 -12.93
C VAL A 216 7.92 0.55 -13.27
N ARG A 217 8.42 0.85 -14.47
CA ARG A 217 8.78 2.20 -14.91
C ARG A 217 7.65 3.21 -14.70
N ASN A 218 6.44 2.91 -15.16
CA ASN A 218 5.30 3.80 -15.01
C ASN A 218 4.95 4.03 -13.53
N ARG A 219 5.01 2.99 -12.71
CA ARG A 219 4.76 3.09 -11.27
C ARG A 219 5.80 3.96 -10.57
N ILE A 220 7.08 3.85 -10.95
CA ILE A 220 8.14 4.71 -10.44
C ILE A 220 7.92 6.16 -10.88
N THR A 221 7.58 6.38 -12.15
CA THR A 221 7.27 7.72 -12.67
C THR A 221 6.14 8.37 -11.88
N ASP A 222 5.03 7.65 -11.66
CA ASP A 222 3.89 8.13 -10.88
C ASP A 222 4.29 8.44 -9.43
N TYR A 223 5.09 7.59 -8.81
CA TYR A 223 5.60 7.82 -7.46
C TYR A 223 6.45 9.08 -7.37
N LEU A 224 7.40 9.27 -8.29
CA LEU A 224 8.27 10.45 -8.32
C LEU A 224 7.49 11.73 -8.59
N LEU A 225 6.50 11.70 -9.48
CA LEU A 225 5.62 12.84 -9.74
C LEU A 225 4.78 13.19 -8.51
N ASN A 226 4.18 12.20 -7.85
CA ASN A 226 3.40 12.40 -6.62
C ASN A 226 4.28 12.99 -5.49
N SER A 227 5.47 12.43 -5.30
CA SER A 227 6.44 12.93 -4.32
C SER A 227 6.83 14.38 -4.60
N ARG A 228 7.02 14.74 -5.88
CA ARG A 228 7.32 16.10 -6.29
C ARG A 228 6.15 17.05 -6.04
N ILE A 229 4.90 16.64 -6.34
CA ILE A 229 3.71 17.45 -6.03
C ILE A 229 3.66 17.73 -4.52
N SER A 230 3.79 16.69 -3.69
CA SER A 230 3.80 16.84 -2.24
C SER A 230 4.88 17.82 -1.76
N THR A 231 6.11 17.67 -2.25
CA THR A 231 7.24 18.55 -1.89
C THR A 231 6.99 20.00 -2.30
N GLU A 232 6.57 20.25 -3.55
CA GLU A 232 6.31 21.60 -4.04
C GLU A 232 5.11 22.24 -3.32
N THR A 233 4.07 21.46 -3.05
CA THR A 233 2.90 21.92 -2.27
C THR A 233 3.30 22.29 -0.85
N GLU A 234 4.10 21.47 -0.18
CA GLU A 234 4.62 21.76 1.16
C GLU A 234 5.49 23.02 1.19
N LEU A 235 6.36 23.23 0.20
CA LEU A 235 7.15 24.44 0.06
C LEU A 235 6.29 25.69 -0.10
N ILE A 236 5.16 25.60 -0.78
CA ILE A 236 4.19 26.69 -0.91
C ILE A 236 3.47 26.91 0.42
N GLN A 237 2.96 25.84 1.06
CA GLN A 237 2.27 25.91 2.36
C GLN A 237 3.10 26.63 3.42
N ASN A 238 4.40 26.31 3.50
CA ASN A 238 5.31 26.90 4.46
C ASN A 238 5.52 28.42 4.27
N ARG A 239 5.09 28.98 3.14
CA ARG A 239 5.13 30.43 2.84
C ARG A 239 3.78 31.11 3.03
N LEU A 240 2.70 30.35 3.21
CA LEU A 240 1.36 30.88 3.39
C LEU A 240 1.17 31.40 4.82
N VAL A 241 0.55 32.55 4.94
CA VAL A 241 0.14 33.12 6.24
C VAL A 241 -1.34 32.85 6.43
N PHE A 242 -1.68 31.99 7.38
CA PHE A 242 -3.06 31.71 7.73
C PHE A 242 -3.54 32.73 8.76
N THR A 243 -4.60 33.49 8.41
CA THR A 243 -5.25 34.42 9.34
C THR A 243 -6.64 33.87 9.70
N GLU A 244 -6.84 33.65 10.99
CA GLU A 244 -8.15 33.22 11.52
C GLU A 244 -9.13 34.39 11.52
N THR A 245 -10.33 34.15 10.99
CA THR A 245 -11.45 35.08 11.09
C THR A 245 -12.29 34.78 12.34
N ASP A 246 -13.08 35.76 12.80
CA ASP A 246 -14.01 35.57 13.93
C ASP A 246 -14.98 34.40 13.69
N ALA A 247 -15.39 34.17 12.44
CA ALA A 247 -16.23 33.04 12.06
C ALA A 247 -15.52 31.69 12.29
N PHE A 248 -14.23 31.59 11.99
CA PHE A 248 -13.43 30.37 12.23
C PHE A 248 -13.20 30.15 13.73
N GLN A 249 -12.99 31.21 14.50
CA GLN A 249 -12.78 31.13 15.95
C GLN A 249 -14.03 30.69 16.71
N ASN A 250 -15.23 30.99 16.19
CA ASN A 250 -16.53 30.72 16.83
C ASN A 250 -17.19 29.41 16.37
N THR A 251 -16.60 28.64 15.46
CA THR A 251 -17.04 27.28 15.14
C THR A 251 -16.61 26.33 16.27
N SER A 252 -17.56 25.94 17.09
CA SER A 252 -17.42 24.94 18.17
C SER A 252 -17.79 23.54 17.69
#